data_d9bff12842356ceb5c69fbdba4578eff
#
_entry.id   d9bff12842356ceb5c69fbdba4578eff
#
_cell.length_a   1.000
_cell.length_b   1.000
_cell.length_c   1.000
_cell.angle_alpha   90.00
_cell.angle_beta   90.00
_cell.angle_gamma   90.00
#
_symmetry.space_group_name_H-M   'P 1'
#
loop_
_entity.id
_entity.type
_entity.pdbx_description
1 polymer ?
#
loop_
_entity_poly.entity_id
_entity_poly.type
_entity_poly.pdbx_seq_one_letter_code
_entity_poly.pdbx_strand_id
1 'polypeptide(L)'
;MEPIKSSELITNDDGSVFHLHLHPEDLAEQVILVGDPSRVEMIASYFEKIDVRKSDREFCTITGYYKGHRLSVISTGIGADNIDIVMNELDALVNIDLHTKEIKAEKKTLNIVRIGTSGSVQADVPVHSFVISEMSLGIDGVLRFYRDNEMVCDAAFEEAFIKECHWTPLAARPYAVKASDELVDKLHTEGVTVKGVTLTANGFYGPQGRVLRLPIEMPTVNDEIARFRFGNYKIVNYEMESAAIAGLAALMGHRATTICLLIANRATGDASADYKPHMKKLIEYTLNSLIR
;
A
#
# COMPACT_ATOMS: atom_id res chain seq x y z
N MET A 1 -7.18 -28.15 11.74
CA MET A 1 -6.71 -27.11 12.68
C MET A 1 -7.90 -26.75 13.57
N GLU A 2 -7.66 -26.34 14.79
CA GLU A 2 -8.76 -25.81 15.63
C GLU A 2 -9.30 -24.52 15.01
N PRO A 3 -10.63 -24.27 15.12
CA PRO A 3 -11.23 -23.03 14.65
C PRO A 3 -10.62 -21.80 15.34
N ILE A 4 -10.51 -20.70 14.59
CA ILE A 4 -10.03 -19.42 15.11
C ILE A 4 -11.01 -18.91 16.17
N LYS A 5 -10.52 -18.49 17.33
CA LYS A 5 -11.37 -17.98 18.41
C LYS A 5 -12.11 -16.70 17.98
N SER A 6 -13.30 -16.50 18.52
CA SER A 6 -14.10 -15.30 18.22
C SER A 6 -13.46 -13.99 18.73
N SER A 7 -12.52 -14.07 19.68
CA SER A 7 -11.72 -12.92 20.11
C SER A 7 -10.61 -12.55 19.13
N GLU A 8 -10.21 -13.48 18.24
CA GLU A 8 -9.16 -13.27 17.24
C GLU A 8 -9.77 -12.83 15.90
N LEU A 9 -10.81 -13.51 15.41
CA LEU A 9 -11.57 -13.12 14.24
C LEU A 9 -12.96 -12.65 14.68
N ILE A 10 -13.09 -11.34 14.92
CA ILE A 10 -14.35 -10.70 15.28
C ILE A 10 -15.20 -10.57 14.01
N THR A 11 -16.46 -10.88 14.11
CA THR A 11 -17.46 -10.69 13.05
C THR A 11 -18.63 -9.89 13.59
N ASN A 12 -19.31 -9.16 12.72
CA ASN A 12 -20.55 -8.46 13.04
C ASN A 12 -21.73 -9.43 13.18
N ASP A 13 -22.87 -8.96 13.70
CA ASP A 13 -24.08 -9.79 13.90
C ASP A 13 -24.62 -10.39 12.58
N ASP A 14 -24.36 -9.72 11.45
CA ASP A 14 -24.72 -10.22 10.11
C ASP A 14 -23.71 -11.22 9.54
N GLY A 15 -22.64 -11.52 10.26
CA GLY A 15 -21.56 -12.43 9.83
C GLY A 15 -20.46 -11.79 8.97
N SER A 16 -20.53 -10.49 8.68
CA SER A 16 -19.48 -9.76 7.97
C SER A 16 -18.22 -9.58 8.80
N VAL A 17 -17.06 -9.33 8.18
CA VAL A 17 -15.82 -8.95 8.89
C VAL A 17 -16.01 -7.60 9.59
N PHE A 18 -15.29 -7.41 10.70
CA PHE A 18 -15.65 -6.42 11.71
C PHE A 18 -15.51 -4.97 11.24
N HIS A 19 -14.40 -4.62 10.58
CA HIS A 19 -14.14 -3.22 10.20
C HIS A 19 -14.64 -2.90 8.80
N LEU A 20 -14.41 -3.80 7.83
CA LEU A 20 -14.81 -3.56 6.44
C LEU A 20 -16.31 -3.79 6.19
N HIS A 21 -17.01 -4.46 7.09
CA HIS A 21 -18.44 -4.83 6.95
C HIS A 21 -18.75 -5.58 5.65
N LEU A 22 -17.78 -6.37 5.15
CA LEU A 22 -17.90 -7.15 3.92
C LEU A 22 -18.17 -8.62 4.20
N HIS A 23 -18.89 -9.25 3.28
CA HIS A 23 -19.00 -10.68 3.11
C HIS A 23 -18.09 -11.16 1.95
N PRO A 24 -17.72 -12.45 1.88
CA PRO A 24 -16.86 -12.98 0.81
C PRO A 24 -17.35 -12.65 -0.60
N GLU A 25 -18.65 -12.66 -0.85
CA GLU A 25 -19.27 -12.35 -2.14
C GLU A 25 -19.20 -10.86 -2.52
N ASP A 26 -19.02 -9.98 -1.55
CA ASP A 26 -18.90 -8.54 -1.77
C ASP A 26 -17.56 -8.17 -2.43
N LEU A 27 -16.52 -9.01 -2.24
CA LEU A 27 -15.16 -8.75 -2.67
C LEU A 27 -14.88 -9.32 -4.08
N ALA A 28 -14.18 -8.54 -4.91
CA ALA A 28 -13.57 -9.00 -6.16
C ALA A 28 -12.15 -9.51 -5.94
N GLU A 29 -11.65 -10.37 -6.83
CA GLU A 29 -10.24 -10.82 -6.78
C GLU A 29 -9.24 -9.69 -7.09
N GLN A 30 -9.65 -8.73 -7.92
CA GLN A 30 -8.88 -7.52 -8.20
C GLN A 30 -9.31 -6.42 -7.24
N VAL A 31 -8.40 -5.99 -6.36
CA VAL A 31 -8.65 -5.00 -5.31
C VAL A 31 -7.80 -3.75 -5.53
N ILE A 32 -8.44 -2.59 -5.49
CA ILE A 32 -7.77 -1.30 -5.51
C ILE A 32 -7.89 -0.69 -4.10
N LEU A 33 -6.75 -0.38 -3.47
CA LEU A 33 -6.71 0.31 -2.19
C LEU A 33 -6.40 1.79 -2.38
N VAL A 34 -7.05 2.63 -1.60
CA VAL A 34 -6.81 4.08 -1.56
C VAL A 34 -6.83 4.57 -0.11
N GLY A 35 -6.12 5.65 0.21
CA GLY A 35 -6.16 6.21 1.57
C GLY A 35 -7.42 7.00 1.87
N ASP A 36 -7.95 7.70 0.87
CA ASP A 36 -9.03 8.68 1.00
C ASP A 36 -10.37 8.09 0.52
N PRO A 37 -11.43 8.05 1.37
CA PRO A 37 -12.77 7.60 0.97
C PRO A 37 -13.33 8.33 -0.27
N SER A 38 -13.01 9.61 -0.44
CA SER A 38 -13.47 10.36 -1.62
C SER A 38 -12.87 9.83 -2.93
N ARG A 39 -11.71 9.19 -2.87
CA ARG A 39 -11.08 8.56 -4.04
C ARG A 39 -11.77 7.26 -4.42
N VAL A 40 -12.42 6.58 -3.49
CA VAL A 40 -13.28 5.41 -3.80
C VAL A 40 -14.39 5.82 -4.77
N GLU A 41 -15.11 6.90 -4.47
CA GLU A 41 -16.15 7.44 -5.34
C GLU A 41 -15.58 7.91 -6.69
N MET A 42 -14.41 8.54 -6.68
CA MET A 42 -13.76 8.97 -7.92
C MET A 42 -13.44 7.79 -8.83
N ILE A 43 -12.93 6.68 -8.31
CA ILE A 43 -12.65 5.46 -9.08
C ILE A 43 -13.95 4.79 -9.52
N ALA A 44 -14.92 4.67 -8.60
CA ALA A 44 -16.21 4.05 -8.89
C ALA A 44 -17.03 4.81 -9.94
N SER A 45 -16.74 6.10 -10.16
CA SER A 45 -17.37 6.88 -11.24
C SER A 45 -17.03 6.38 -12.65
N TYR A 46 -16.00 5.55 -12.80
CA TYR A 46 -15.65 4.86 -14.06
C TYR A 46 -16.37 3.51 -14.22
N PHE A 47 -17.06 3.01 -13.19
CA PHE A 47 -17.75 1.72 -13.26
C PHE A 47 -19.08 1.82 -14.02
N GLU A 48 -19.33 0.84 -14.88
CA GLU A 48 -20.57 0.72 -15.65
C GLU A 48 -21.74 0.24 -14.78
N LYS A 49 -21.41 -0.56 -13.76
CA LYS A 49 -22.38 -1.14 -12.82
C LYS A 49 -21.72 -1.26 -11.45
N ILE A 50 -22.48 -0.96 -10.42
CA ILE A 50 -22.06 -1.13 -9.03
C ILE A 50 -22.93 -2.21 -8.40
N ASP A 51 -22.29 -3.24 -7.81
CA ASP A 51 -22.98 -4.32 -7.11
C ASP A 51 -23.03 -4.10 -5.59
N VAL A 52 -21.98 -3.50 -5.02
CA VAL A 52 -21.80 -3.34 -3.56
C VAL A 52 -21.41 -1.93 -3.21
N ARG A 53 -22.01 -1.39 -2.14
CA ARG A 53 -21.59 -0.19 -1.43
C ARG A 53 -21.67 -0.44 0.06
N LYS A 54 -20.55 -0.36 0.74
CA LYS A 54 -20.43 -0.46 2.21
C LYS A 54 -19.56 0.68 2.72
N SER A 55 -19.87 1.18 3.90
CA SER A 55 -19.05 2.21 4.54
C SER A 55 -19.22 2.13 6.04
N ASP A 56 -18.10 2.04 6.73
CA ASP A 56 -18.00 2.23 8.17
C ASP A 56 -16.69 2.92 8.49
N ARG A 57 -16.71 3.92 9.37
CA ARG A 57 -15.55 4.73 9.70
C ARG A 57 -14.84 5.28 8.45
N GLU A 58 -13.52 5.09 8.34
CA GLU A 58 -12.70 5.42 7.17
C GLU A 58 -12.73 4.38 6.06
N PHE A 59 -13.34 3.22 6.31
CA PHE A 59 -13.41 2.12 5.36
C PHE A 59 -14.67 2.26 4.50
N CYS A 60 -14.47 2.61 3.25
CA CYS A 60 -15.53 2.66 2.24
C CYS A 60 -15.19 1.68 1.13
N THR A 61 -16.12 0.80 0.79
CA THR A 61 -15.95 -0.20 -0.27
C THR A 61 -17.02 -0.01 -1.35
N ILE A 62 -16.57 0.04 -2.60
CA ILE A 62 -17.46 -0.07 -3.76
C ILE A 62 -16.92 -1.18 -4.65
N THR A 63 -17.76 -2.18 -4.92
CA THR A 63 -17.48 -3.25 -5.89
C THR A 63 -18.39 -3.10 -7.09
N GLY A 64 -17.82 -3.20 -8.28
CA GLY A 64 -18.55 -3.01 -9.52
C GLY A 64 -17.74 -3.47 -10.73
N TYR A 65 -18.13 -3.02 -11.91
CA TYR A 65 -17.54 -3.44 -13.18
C TYR A 65 -16.94 -2.27 -13.95
N TYR A 66 -15.72 -2.46 -14.41
CA TYR A 66 -15.04 -1.58 -15.34
C TYR A 66 -14.66 -2.37 -16.60
N LYS A 67 -15.25 -2.01 -17.74
CA LYS A 67 -15.09 -2.71 -19.03
C LYS A 67 -15.32 -4.23 -18.90
N GLY A 68 -16.35 -4.61 -18.16
CA GLY A 68 -16.74 -6.00 -17.93
C GLY A 68 -15.92 -6.75 -16.88
N HIS A 69 -14.87 -6.15 -16.29
CA HIS A 69 -14.07 -6.74 -15.22
C HIS A 69 -14.57 -6.30 -13.85
N ARG A 70 -14.80 -7.27 -12.94
CA ARG A 70 -15.22 -6.98 -11.57
C ARG A 70 -14.05 -6.51 -10.73
N LEU A 71 -14.18 -5.36 -10.08
CA LEU A 71 -13.17 -4.71 -9.26
C LEU A 71 -13.78 -4.28 -7.92
N SER A 72 -13.01 -4.38 -6.84
CA SER A 72 -13.33 -3.75 -5.55
C SER A 72 -12.40 -2.57 -5.31
N VAL A 73 -12.96 -1.44 -4.93
CA VAL A 73 -12.19 -0.26 -4.48
C VAL A 73 -12.48 -0.03 -3.01
N ILE A 74 -11.42 0.06 -2.20
CA ILE A 74 -11.54 0.12 -0.74
C ILE A 74 -10.66 1.26 -0.22
N SER A 75 -11.23 2.15 0.60
CA SER A 75 -10.43 3.09 1.36
C SER A 75 -9.88 2.45 2.63
N THR A 76 -8.64 2.78 2.96
CA THR A 76 -7.95 2.23 4.12
C THR A 76 -7.78 3.24 5.25
N GLY A 77 -8.05 4.54 4.98
CA GLY A 77 -7.50 5.58 5.84
C GLY A 77 -5.99 5.72 5.64
N ILE A 78 -5.29 6.22 6.64
CA ILE A 78 -3.86 6.56 6.60
C ILE A 78 -3.09 5.69 7.58
N GLY A 79 -1.97 5.13 7.13
CA GLY A 79 -0.97 4.50 7.99
C GLY A 79 -1.00 2.97 7.99
N ALA A 80 0.13 2.39 8.42
CA ALA A 80 0.38 0.95 8.38
C ALA A 80 -0.49 0.16 9.36
N ASP A 81 -0.94 0.76 10.45
CA ASP A 81 -1.87 0.20 11.42
C ASP A 81 -3.25 -0.10 10.79
N ASN A 82 -3.78 0.83 9.99
CA ASN A 82 -5.00 0.58 9.21
C ASN A 82 -4.79 -0.50 8.14
N ILE A 83 -3.60 -0.55 7.53
CA ILE A 83 -3.28 -1.60 6.56
C ILE A 83 -3.25 -2.98 7.21
N ASP A 84 -2.78 -3.09 8.44
CA ASP A 84 -2.86 -4.34 9.21
C ASP A 84 -4.30 -4.86 9.30
N ILE A 85 -5.25 -4.00 9.64
CA ILE A 85 -6.68 -4.34 9.69
C ILE A 85 -7.17 -4.78 8.31
N VAL A 86 -6.98 -3.95 7.30
CA VAL A 86 -7.51 -4.18 5.96
C VAL A 86 -6.98 -5.47 5.36
N MET A 87 -5.67 -5.71 5.42
CA MET A 87 -5.05 -6.90 4.81
C MET A 87 -5.50 -8.19 5.50
N ASN A 88 -5.60 -8.21 6.84
CA ASN A 88 -6.09 -9.37 7.58
C ASN A 88 -7.56 -9.66 7.28
N GLU A 89 -8.42 -8.63 7.20
CA GLU A 89 -9.82 -8.83 6.87
C GLU A 89 -10.05 -9.23 5.40
N LEU A 90 -9.24 -8.71 4.47
CA LEU A 90 -9.28 -9.15 3.07
C LEU A 90 -8.85 -10.62 2.91
N ASP A 91 -7.79 -11.05 3.61
CA ASP A 91 -7.38 -12.45 3.62
C ASP A 91 -8.47 -13.33 4.27
N ALA A 92 -9.04 -12.89 5.38
CA ALA A 92 -10.11 -13.62 6.05
C ALA A 92 -11.33 -13.86 5.13
N LEU A 93 -11.76 -12.85 4.37
CA LEU A 93 -12.86 -12.97 3.41
C LEU A 93 -12.64 -14.08 2.38
N VAL A 94 -11.42 -14.27 1.90
CA VAL A 94 -11.15 -15.22 0.84
C VAL A 94 -10.62 -16.57 1.34
N ASN A 95 -9.91 -16.61 2.47
CA ASN A 95 -9.15 -17.76 2.94
C ASN A 95 -9.63 -18.36 4.27
N ILE A 96 -10.62 -17.75 4.91
CA ILE A 96 -11.27 -18.28 6.12
C ILE A 96 -12.75 -18.45 5.86
N ASP A 97 -13.33 -19.54 6.34
CA ASP A 97 -14.80 -19.67 6.43
C ASP A 97 -15.26 -18.86 7.65
N LEU A 98 -15.96 -17.75 7.40
CA LEU A 98 -16.36 -16.83 8.49
C LEU A 98 -17.38 -17.43 9.45
N HIS A 99 -18.13 -18.48 9.03
CA HIS A 99 -19.11 -19.14 9.87
C HIS A 99 -18.45 -20.16 10.81
N THR A 100 -17.60 -21.03 10.27
CA THR A 100 -16.90 -22.06 11.06
C THR A 100 -15.62 -21.53 11.70
N LYS A 101 -15.11 -20.39 11.23
CA LYS A 101 -13.80 -19.79 11.59
C LYS A 101 -12.63 -20.72 11.31
N GLU A 102 -12.75 -21.59 10.32
CA GLU A 102 -11.72 -22.50 9.87
C GLU A 102 -10.99 -21.95 8.64
N ILE A 103 -9.69 -22.14 8.62
CA ILE A 103 -8.86 -21.79 7.46
C ILE A 103 -9.21 -22.74 6.30
N LYS A 104 -9.62 -22.21 5.16
CA LYS A 104 -9.95 -23.00 3.96
C LYS A 104 -8.75 -23.81 3.47
N ALA A 105 -8.96 -25.02 2.99
CA ALA A 105 -7.92 -25.88 2.42
C ALA A 105 -7.33 -25.26 1.12
N GLU A 106 -8.21 -24.80 0.23
CA GLU A 106 -7.81 -24.11 -0.99
C GLU A 106 -7.73 -22.60 -0.74
N LYS A 107 -6.54 -22.05 -0.98
CA LYS A 107 -6.29 -20.62 -0.80
C LYS A 107 -6.54 -19.85 -2.08
N LYS A 108 -7.18 -18.71 -1.95
CA LYS A 108 -7.35 -17.74 -3.04
C LYS A 108 -6.31 -16.63 -2.92
N THR A 109 -5.79 -16.21 -4.06
CA THR A 109 -4.86 -15.08 -4.18
C THR A 109 -5.60 -13.85 -4.67
N LEU A 110 -5.50 -12.76 -3.95
CA LEU A 110 -5.96 -11.44 -4.38
C LEU A 110 -4.85 -10.72 -5.16
N ASN A 111 -5.25 -9.89 -6.13
CA ASN A 111 -4.37 -8.94 -6.81
C ASN A 111 -4.68 -7.54 -6.26
N ILE A 112 -3.76 -6.96 -5.53
CA ILE A 112 -3.97 -5.74 -4.77
C ILE A 112 -3.09 -4.63 -5.33
N VAL A 113 -3.70 -3.54 -5.78
CA VAL A 113 -2.99 -2.35 -6.25
C VAL A 113 -3.44 -1.14 -5.44
N ARG A 114 -2.49 -0.51 -4.73
CA ARG A 114 -2.78 0.75 -4.06
C ARG A 114 -2.54 1.94 -5.00
N ILE A 115 -3.52 2.83 -5.11
CA ILE A 115 -3.38 4.12 -5.79
C ILE A 115 -3.22 5.21 -4.73
N GLY A 116 -2.02 5.80 -4.64
CA GLY A 116 -1.68 6.76 -3.60
C GLY A 116 -1.19 8.11 -4.10
N THR A 117 -0.92 9.00 -3.14
CA THR A 117 -0.13 10.22 -3.32
C THR A 117 1.16 10.10 -2.52
N SER A 118 2.25 10.71 -2.98
CA SER A 118 3.53 10.65 -2.29
C SER A 118 4.40 11.88 -2.59
N GLY A 119 5.51 11.99 -1.87
CA GLY A 119 6.51 13.02 -2.11
C GLY A 119 7.81 12.41 -2.64
N SER A 120 8.36 12.97 -3.74
CA SER A 120 9.67 12.59 -4.25
C SER A 120 10.80 13.02 -3.32
N VAL A 121 11.88 12.22 -3.31
CA VAL A 121 13.17 12.57 -2.68
C VAL A 121 14.28 12.68 -3.74
N GLN A 122 13.96 12.55 -5.02
CA GLN A 122 14.90 12.60 -6.13
C GLN A 122 14.61 13.82 -7.01
N ALA A 123 15.62 14.64 -7.28
CA ALA A 123 15.47 15.84 -8.12
C ALA A 123 15.10 15.51 -9.57
N ASP A 124 15.54 14.35 -10.07
CA ASP A 124 15.27 13.86 -11.43
C ASP A 124 13.87 13.22 -11.61
N VAL A 125 13.07 13.14 -10.54
CA VAL A 125 11.69 12.60 -10.61
C VAL A 125 10.70 13.70 -10.21
N PRO A 126 10.18 14.46 -11.17
CA PRO A 126 9.40 15.68 -10.89
C PRO A 126 8.00 15.39 -10.34
N VAL A 127 7.37 16.44 -9.80
CA VAL A 127 5.94 16.44 -9.43
C VAL A 127 5.08 16.01 -10.63
N HIS A 128 4.01 15.31 -10.35
CA HIS A 128 3.07 14.68 -11.29
C HIS A 128 3.58 13.40 -11.99
N SER A 129 4.80 12.94 -11.69
CA SER A 129 5.22 11.61 -12.12
C SER A 129 4.40 10.50 -11.46
N PHE A 130 4.21 9.40 -12.17
CA PHE A 130 3.62 8.17 -11.67
C PHE A 130 4.73 7.22 -11.24
N VAL A 131 4.79 6.89 -9.95
CA VAL A 131 5.83 6.02 -9.39
C VAL A 131 5.23 4.70 -8.97
N ILE A 132 5.81 3.60 -9.48
CA ILE A 132 5.47 2.24 -9.11
C ILE A 132 6.50 1.75 -8.09
N SER A 133 6.01 1.24 -6.97
CA SER A 133 6.84 0.62 -5.94
C SER A 133 7.25 -0.78 -6.39
N GLU A 134 8.43 -0.93 -7.00
CA GLU A 134 8.99 -2.25 -7.31
C GLU A 134 9.54 -2.95 -6.04
N MET A 135 9.88 -2.14 -5.03
CA MET A 135 10.22 -2.53 -3.67
C MET A 135 9.69 -1.48 -2.71
N SER A 136 9.30 -1.88 -1.52
CA SER A 136 8.89 -0.98 -0.45
C SER A 136 9.78 -1.16 0.77
N LEU A 137 10.24 -0.06 1.36
CA LEU A 137 11.03 -0.04 2.59
C LEU A 137 10.18 0.52 3.72
N GLY A 138 9.76 -0.33 4.66
CA GLY A 138 8.95 0.07 5.82
C GLY A 138 9.82 0.48 7.00
N ILE A 139 9.54 1.64 7.58
CA ILE A 139 10.10 2.09 8.86
C ILE A 139 9.02 2.16 9.96
N ASP A 140 7.85 1.60 9.67
CA ASP A 140 6.69 1.50 10.56
C ASP A 140 6.79 0.35 11.56
N GLY A 141 7.46 -0.74 11.18
CA GLY A 141 7.69 -1.92 12.02
C GLY A 141 6.57 -2.94 12.04
N VAL A 142 5.43 -2.72 11.35
CA VAL A 142 4.24 -3.60 11.43
C VAL A 142 4.56 -5.03 11.04
N LEU A 143 5.34 -5.25 9.99
CA LEU A 143 5.64 -6.58 9.51
C LEU A 143 6.47 -7.41 10.52
N ARG A 144 7.21 -6.76 11.42
CA ARG A 144 8.04 -7.42 12.45
C ARG A 144 7.23 -8.11 13.54
N PHE A 145 5.93 -7.86 13.64
CA PHE A 145 5.02 -8.58 14.52
C PHE A 145 4.56 -9.94 13.97
N TYR A 146 4.82 -10.22 12.68
CA TYR A 146 4.44 -11.47 12.04
C TYR A 146 5.63 -12.43 11.96
N ARG A 147 5.39 -13.71 12.28
CA ARG A 147 6.40 -14.77 12.15
C ARG A 147 6.76 -14.96 10.68
N ASP A 148 7.96 -15.46 10.44
CA ASP A 148 8.50 -15.80 9.12
C ASP A 148 8.59 -14.59 8.16
N ASN A 149 8.55 -13.36 8.70
CA ASN A 149 8.66 -12.13 7.90
C ASN A 149 10.00 -12.04 7.15
N GLU A 150 11.04 -12.68 7.63
CA GLU A 150 12.35 -12.77 6.98
C GLU A 150 12.30 -13.51 5.63
N MET A 151 11.30 -14.37 5.39
CA MET A 151 11.14 -15.08 4.11
C MET A 151 10.76 -14.16 2.96
N VAL A 152 10.17 -13.00 3.25
CA VAL A 152 9.72 -12.01 2.26
C VAL A 152 10.57 -10.74 2.25
N CYS A 153 11.48 -10.60 3.22
CA CYS A 153 12.33 -9.42 3.38
C CYS A 153 13.68 -9.56 2.68
N ASP A 154 14.22 -8.46 2.16
CA ASP A 154 15.58 -8.37 1.63
C ASP A 154 16.53 -7.86 2.74
N ALA A 155 17.09 -8.81 3.51
CA ALA A 155 17.97 -8.51 4.62
C ALA A 155 19.24 -7.74 4.19
N ALA A 156 19.76 -7.97 2.97
CA ALA A 156 20.95 -7.28 2.49
C ALA A 156 20.64 -5.80 2.20
N PHE A 157 19.49 -5.51 1.62
CA PHE A 157 19.02 -4.14 1.43
C PHE A 157 18.80 -3.43 2.77
N GLU A 158 18.17 -4.09 3.74
CA GLU A 158 17.91 -3.55 5.09
C GLU A 158 19.21 -3.15 5.81
N GLU A 159 20.20 -4.05 5.82
CA GLU A 159 21.50 -3.80 6.46
C GLU A 159 22.25 -2.65 5.78
N ALA A 160 22.23 -2.58 4.45
CA ALA A 160 22.83 -1.48 3.71
C ALA A 160 22.15 -0.15 4.06
N PHE A 161 20.83 -0.13 4.10
CA PHE A 161 20.06 1.07 4.46
C PHE A 161 20.36 1.52 5.89
N ILE A 162 20.34 0.62 6.87
CA ILE A 162 20.63 0.91 8.28
C ILE A 162 22.02 1.53 8.41
N LYS A 163 23.01 0.96 7.73
CA LYS A 163 24.39 1.42 7.78
C LYS A 163 24.60 2.77 7.10
N GLU A 164 24.11 2.91 5.86
CA GLU A 164 24.39 4.08 5.03
C GLU A 164 23.55 5.30 5.40
N CYS A 165 22.31 5.08 5.90
CA CYS A 165 21.44 6.14 6.37
C CYS A 165 21.56 6.38 7.89
N HIS A 166 22.56 5.81 8.55
CA HIS A 166 22.83 5.96 10.01
C HIS A 166 21.55 5.80 10.84
N TRP A 167 20.76 4.75 10.50
CA TRP A 167 19.44 4.55 11.08
C TRP A 167 19.53 4.37 12.60
N THR A 168 18.78 5.19 13.35
CA THR A 168 18.81 5.14 14.82
C THR A 168 18.20 3.84 15.37
N PRO A 169 18.86 3.19 16.36
CA PRO A 169 18.29 2.01 17.02
C PRO A 169 17.08 2.31 17.91
N LEU A 170 16.73 3.59 18.11
CA LEU A 170 15.54 4.01 18.85
C LEU A 170 14.26 3.90 18.02
N ALA A 171 14.38 3.86 16.69
CA ALA A 171 13.26 3.65 15.78
C ALA A 171 13.09 2.15 15.46
N ALA A 172 11.92 1.80 14.87
CA ALA A 172 11.69 0.45 14.41
C ALA A 172 12.76 0.03 13.38
N ARG A 173 13.20 -1.24 13.47
CA ARG A 173 14.11 -1.81 12.46
C ARG A 173 13.40 -1.79 11.10
N PRO A 174 14.00 -1.20 10.08
CA PRO A 174 13.45 -1.20 8.73
C PRO A 174 13.27 -2.62 8.17
N TYR A 175 12.32 -2.78 7.27
CA TYR A 175 12.10 -4.00 6.50
C TYR A 175 11.86 -3.65 5.03
N ALA A 176 12.47 -4.42 4.12
CA ALA A 176 12.38 -4.19 2.68
C ALA A 176 11.69 -5.38 2.01
N VAL A 177 10.62 -5.14 1.26
CA VAL A 177 9.85 -6.18 0.58
C VAL A 177 9.66 -5.83 -0.88
N LYS A 178 9.92 -6.79 -1.77
CA LYS A 178 9.61 -6.65 -3.20
C LYS A 178 8.11 -6.70 -3.44
N ALA A 179 7.65 -5.86 -4.35
CA ALA A 179 6.29 -5.96 -4.87
C ALA A 179 6.15 -7.18 -5.80
N SER A 180 4.92 -7.52 -6.18
CA SER A 180 4.66 -8.54 -7.20
C SER A 180 5.19 -8.09 -8.55
N ASP A 181 6.15 -8.83 -9.12
CA ASP A 181 6.71 -8.54 -10.45
C ASP A 181 5.60 -8.50 -11.51
N GLU A 182 4.64 -9.42 -11.44
CA GLU A 182 3.49 -9.47 -12.36
C GLU A 182 2.69 -8.17 -12.36
N LEU A 183 2.39 -7.60 -11.18
CA LEU A 183 1.65 -6.35 -11.09
C LEU A 183 2.50 -5.14 -11.45
N VAL A 184 3.79 -5.16 -11.12
CA VAL A 184 4.75 -4.11 -11.50
C VAL A 184 4.86 -4.03 -13.03
N ASP A 185 5.07 -5.17 -13.70
CA ASP A 185 5.19 -5.24 -15.15
C ASP A 185 3.89 -4.84 -15.84
N LYS A 186 2.75 -5.25 -15.29
CA LYS A 186 1.43 -4.87 -15.81
C LYS A 186 1.17 -3.36 -15.74
N LEU A 187 1.68 -2.70 -14.71
CA LEU A 187 1.53 -1.26 -14.51
C LEU A 187 2.65 -0.44 -15.17
N HIS A 188 3.79 -1.05 -15.49
CA HIS A 188 4.91 -0.30 -16.03
C HIS A 188 4.73 -0.01 -17.53
N THR A 189 5.00 1.24 -17.89
CA THR A 189 5.13 1.67 -19.29
C THR A 189 6.31 2.63 -19.39
N GLU A 190 7.28 2.27 -20.21
CA GLU A 190 8.48 3.09 -20.44
C GLU A 190 8.11 4.51 -20.88
N GLY A 191 8.76 5.50 -20.29
CA GLY A 191 8.48 6.92 -20.55
C GLY A 191 7.20 7.48 -19.91
N VAL A 192 6.37 6.64 -19.27
CA VAL A 192 5.12 7.06 -18.61
C VAL A 192 5.22 6.90 -17.07
N THR A 193 5.79 5.79 -16.61
CA THR A 193 5.91 5.48 -15.19
C THR A 193 7.37 5.33 -14.79
N VAL A 194 7.67 5.62 -13.54
CA VAL A 194 8.99 5.43 -12.91
C VAL A 194 8.89 4.27 -11.92
N LYS A 195 9.82 3.30 -11.99
CA LYS A 195 9.98 2.28 -10.97
C LYS A 195 11.00 2.69 -9.92
N GLY A 196 10.84 2.26 -8.68
CA GLY A 196 11.82 2.49 -7.65
C GLY A 196 11.37 2.01 -6.27
N VAL A 197 12.20 2.29 -5.28
CA VAL A 197 11.89 1.96 -3.89
C VAL A 197 11.03 3.06 -3.29
N THR A 198 9.88 2.67 -2.73
CA THR A 198 9.02 3.56 -1.95
C THR A 198 9.29 3.37 -0.46
N LEU A 199 9.54 4.47 0.27
CA LEU A 199 9.70 4.43 1.71
C LEU A 199 8.37 4.69 2.40
N THR A 200 7.98 3.74 3.26
CA THR A 200 6.75 3.79 4.06
C THR A 200 7.06 4.23 5.48
N ALA A 201 6.54 5.38 5.87
CA ALA A 201 6.73 5.95 7.20
C ALA A 201 5.45 5.87 8.05
N ASN A 202 5.60 5.63 9.34
CA ASN A 202 4.49 5.58 10.32
C ASN A 202 4.03 6.97 10.80
N GLY A 203 4.38 8.03 10.10
CA GLY A 203 3.94 9.40 10.39
C GLY A 203 4.29 10.36 9.27
N PHE A 204 3.57 11.46 9.20
CA PHE A 204 3.73 12.43 8.11
C PHE A 204 4.83 13.47 8.37
N TYR A 205 5.04 13.84 9.64
CA TYR A 205 5.99 14.90 10.01
C TYR A 205 7.36 14.33 10.40
N GLY A 206 7.62 14.08 11.68
CA GLY A 206 8.91 13.60 12.18
C GLY A 206 9.43 12.34 11.50
N PRO A 207 8.64 11.27 11.34
CA PRO A 207 9.08 10.04 10.67
C PRO A 207 9.46 10.23 9.19
N GLN A 208 8.98 11.30 8.56
CA GLN A 208 9.38 11.69 7.21
C GLN A 208 10.40 12.84 7.19
N GLY A 209 11.06 13.13 8.29
CA GLY A 209 12.08 14.15 8.36
C GLY A 209 11.58 15.59 8.25
N ARG A 210 10.29 15.85 8.54
CA ARG A 210 9.75 17.23 8.58
C ARG A 210 9.90 17.82 9.96
N VAL A 211 10.51 19.00 10.02
CA VAL A 211 10.68 19.76 11.26
C VAL A 211 9.68 20.90 11.28
N LEU A 212 8.82 20.94 12.30
CA LEU A 212 7.99 22.09 12.61
C LEU A 212 8.53 22.75 13.90
N ARG A 213 7.83 22.58 15.03
CA ARG A 213 8.24 23.10 16.33
C ARG A 213 9.17 22.14 17.09
N LEU A 214 8.95 20.83 16.91
CA LEU A 214 9.78 19.80 17.58
C LEU A 214 10.98 19.44 16.69
N PRO A 215 12.20 19.37 17.24
CA PRO A 215 13.36 18.81 16.53
C PRO A 215 13.15 17.31 16.29
N ILE A 216 13.80 16.78 15.26
CA ILE A 216 13.77 15.35 14.93
C ILE A 216 15.08 14.68 15.33
N GLU A 217 15.03 13.37 15.59
CA GLU A 217 16.18 12.57 16.03
C GLU A 217 17.25 12.43 14.95
N MET A 218 16.85 12.34 13.68
CA MET A 218 17.76 12.17 12.54
C MET A 218 17.66 13.37 11.58
N PRO A 219 18.33 14.49 11.84
CA PRO A 219 18.13 15.71 11.05
C PRO A 219 18.64 15.62 9.61
N THR A 220 19.57 14.72 9.30
CA THR A 220 20.18 14.49 7.97
C THR A 220 19.52 13.36 7.18
N VAL A 221 18.54 12.67 7.75
CA VAL A 221 17.98 11.43 7.21
C VAL A 221 17.47 11.57 5.76
N ASN A 222 16.84 12.68 5.41
CA ASN A 222 16.34 12.89 4.05
C ASN A 222 17.46 13.01 3.00
N ASP A 223 18.59 13.63 3.37
CA ASP A 223 19.76 13.76 2.49
C ASP A 223 20.45 12.39 2.30
N GLU A 224 20.48 11.58 3.35
CA GLU A 224 21.05 10.24 3.33
C GLU A 224 20.18 9.32 2.47
N ILE A 225 18.86 9.34 2.66
CA ILE A 225 17.88 8.58 1.86
C ILE A 225 17.95 8.98 0.38
N ALA A 226 18.06 10.27 0.07
CA ALA A 226 18.17 10.73 -1.32
C ALA A 226 19.44 10.22 -2.01
N ARG A 227 20.53 10.06 -1.26
CA ARG A 227 21.82 9.55 -1.73
C ARG A 227 21.92 8.03 -1.73
N PHE A 228 21.12 7.33 -0.92
CA PHE A 228 21.19 5.89 -0.77
C PHE A 228 21.00 5.15 -2.10
N ARG A 229 21.88 4.18 -2.36
CA ARG A 229 21.84 3.30 -3.53
C ARG A 229 22.19 1.89 -3.12
N PHE A 230 21.45 0.92 -3.63
CA PHE A 230 21.73 -0.50 -3.45
C PHE A 230 21.55 -1.24 -4.78
N GLY A 231 22.65 -1.61 -5.42
CA GLY A 231 22.61 -2.10 -6.80
C GLY A 231 21.95 -1.07 -7.73
N ASN A 232 20.87 -1.46 -8.40
CA ASN A 232 20.08 -0.57 -9.27
C ASN A 232 18.95 0.17 -8.53
N TYR A 233 18.76 -0.11 -7.24
CA TYR A 233 17.68 0.49 -6.46
C TYR A 233 18.06 1.87 -5.94
N LYS A 234 17.12 2.80 -6.03
CA LYS A 234 17.13 4.10 -5.31
C LYS A 234 15.78 4.32 -4.65
N ILE A 235 15.78 4.98 -3.49
CA ILE A 235 14.54 5.41 -2.86
C ILE A 235 14.03 6.62 -3.65
N VAL A 236 12.81 6.53 -4.20
CA VAL A 236 12.23 7.55 -5.08
C VAL A 236 11.28 8.44 -4.32
N ASN A 237 10.46 7.88 -3.46
CA ASN A 237 9.37 8.60 -2.81
C ASN A 237 9.05 8.11 -1.41
N TYR A 238 8.34 8.97 -0.67
CA TYR A 238 7.76 8.70 0.65
C TYR A 238 6.25 8.62 0.58
N GLU A 239 5.68 7.62 1.28
CA GLU A 239 4.25 7.53 1.61
C GLU A 239 4.07 6.80 2.96
N MET A 240 2.91 6.21 3.27
CA MET A 240 2.63 5.72 4.62
C MET A 240 2.07 4.28 4.68
N GLU A 241 1.97 3.51 3.59
CA GLU A 241 1.25 2.21 3.56
C GLU A 241 1.90 1.10 2.74
N SER A 242 2.67 1.41 1.70
CA SER A 242 3.07 0.43 0.67
C SER A 242 3.88 -0.75 1.20
N ALA A 243 4.77 -0.55 2.19
CA ALA A 243 5.58 -1.63 2.74
C ALA A 243 4.73 -2.63 3.55
N ALA A 244 3.78 -2.13 4.32
CA ALA A 244 2.84 -2.98 5.05
C ALA A 244 1.97 -3.80 4.08
N ILE A 245 1.46 -3.16 3.01
CA ILE A 245 0.68 -3.85 1.96
C ILE A 245 1.54 -4.95 1.30
N ALA A 246 2.74 -4.60 0.82
CA ALA A 246 3.61 -5.55 0.14
C ALA A 246 4.01 -6.72 1.05
N GLY A 247 4.39 -6.43 2.29
CA GLY A 247 4.83 -7.42 3.27
C GLY A 247 3.73 -8.39 3.68
N LEU A 248 2.57 -7.86 4.09
CA LEU A 248 1.44 -8.69 4.49
C LEU A 248 0.88 -9.48 3.31
N ALA A 249 0.76 -8.88 2.12
CA ALA A 249 0.34 -9.59 0.92
C ALA A 249 1.26 -10.78 0.62
N ALA A 250 2.59 -10.58 0.65
CA ALA A 250 3.55 -11.63 0.39
C ALA A 250 3.45 -12.77 1.41
N LEU A 251 3.32 -12.47 2.71
CA LEU A 251 3.14 -13.48 3.77
C LEU A 251 1.84 -14.27 3.62
N MET A 252 0.77 -13.61 3.19
CA MET A 252 -0.56 -14.23 3.00
C MET A 252 -0.70 -14.94 1.64
N GLY A 253 0.27 -14.83 0.73
CA GLY A 253 0.21 -15.42 -0.60
C GLY A 253 -0.62 -14.61 -1.60
N HIS A 254 -0.80 -13.33 -1.37
CA HIS A 254 -1.42 -12.37 -2.29
C HIS A 254 -0.37 -11.65 -3.13
N ARG A 255 -0.79 -11.04 -4.24
CA ARG A 255 0.04 -10.17 -5.06
C ARG A 255 -0.27 -8.72 -4.74
N ALA A 256 0.74 -7.89 -4.54
CA ALA A 256 0.52 -6.48 -4.27
C ALA A 256 1.59 -5.57 -4.88
N THR A 257 1.19 -4.36 -5.24
CA THR A 257 2.07 -3.22 -5.52
C THR A 257 1.36 -1.91 -5.22
N THR A 258 2.12 -0.82 -5.19
CA THR A 258 1.59 0.54 -5.06
C THR A 258 1.99 1.37 -6.27
N ILE A 259 1.08 2.19 -6.77
CA ILE A 259 1.36 3.25 -7.73
C ILE A 259 0.95 4.59 -7.13
N CYS A 260 1.88 5.55 -7.12
CA CYS A 260 1.66 6.88 -6.52
C CYS A 260 1.78 7.99 -7.54
N LEU A 261 0.93 9.00 -7.38
CA LEU A 261 1.16 10.32 -7.96
C LEU A 261 2.10 11.12 -7.06
N LEU A 262 3.17 11.65 -7.60
CA LEU A 262 4.01 12.61 -6.87
C LEU A 262 3.30 13.97 -6.79
N ILE A 263 3.04 14.42 -5.56
CA ILE A 263 2.39 15.72 -5.30
C ILE A 263 3.33 16.76 -4.70
N ALA A 264 4.52 16.34 -4.32
CA ALA A 264 5.61 17.19 -3.83
C ALA A 264 6.96 16.59 -4.21
N ASN A 265 7.99 17.42 -4.29
CA ASN A 265 9.38 16.99 -4.45
C ASN A 265 10.24 17.70 -3.40
N ARG A 266 10.84 16.94 -2.48
CA ARG A 266 11.63 17.49 -1.38
C ARG A 266 13.01 17.95 -1.83
N ALA A 267 13.56 17.36 -2.89
CA ALA A 267 14.88 17.73 -3.38
C ALA A 267 14.88 19.08 -4.10
N THR A 268 13.75 19.43 -4.76
CA THR A 268 13.59 20.70 -5.49
C THR A 268 12.76 21.75 -4.71
N GLY A 269 12.01 21.31 -3.69
CA GLY A 269 11.07 22.16 -2.95
C GLY A 269 9.73 22.37 -3.66
N ASP A 270 9.49 21.72 -4.79
CA ASP A 270 8.26 21.86 -5.57
C ASP A 270 7.08 21.15 -4.90
N ALA A 271 5.88 21.75 -5.06
CA ALA A 271 4.62 21.13 -4.66
C ALA A 271 3.52 21.42 -5.70
N SER A 272 2.63 20.45 -5.88
CA SER A 272 1.49 20.59 -6.78
C SER A 272 0.45 21.54 -6.17
N ALA A 273 0.10 22.60 -6.88
CA ALA A 273 -0.98 23.50 -6.47
C ALA A 273 -2.37 22.82 -6.58
N ASP A 274 -2.56 21.99 -7.60
CA ASP A 274 -3.75 21.15 -7.79
C ASP A 274 -3.35 19.81 -8.42
N TYR A 275 -3.35 18.75 -7.63
CA TYR A 275 -3.01 17.40 -8.09
C TYR A 275 -4.22 16.61 -8.60
N LYS A 276 -5.46 17.07 -8.39
CA LYS A 276 -6.68 16.33 -8.71
C LYS A 276 -6.80 15.94 -10.19
N PRO A 277 -6.50 16.79 -11.17
CA PRO A 277 -6.53 16.40 -12.59
C PRO A 277 -5.52 15.29 -12.92
N HIS A 278 -4.33 15.33 -12.28
CA HIS A 278 -3.29 14.31 -12.46
C HIS A 278 -3.67 12.99 -11.78
N MET A 279 -4.37 13.04 -10.66
CA MET A 279 -4.92 11.86 -10.00
C MET A 279 -5.96 11.15 -10.87
N LYS A 280 -6.84 11.89 -11.55
CA LYS A 280 -7.77 11.29 -12.53
C LYS A 280 -7.03 10.55 -13.65
N LYS A 281 -5.94 11.13 -14.18
CA LYS A 281 -5.10 10.47 -15.20
C LYS A 281 -4.44 9.21 -14.65
N LEU A 282 -3.92 9.23 -13.41
CA LEU A 282 -3.35 8.06 -12.77
C LEU A 282 -4.40 6.94 -12.58
N ILE A 283 -5.61 7.29 -12.12
CA ILE A 283 -6.72 6.34 -11.95
C ILE A 283 -7.05 5.68 -13.29
N GLU A 284 -7.30 6.47 -14.32
CA GLU A 284 -7.63 5.96 -15.65
C GLU A 284 -6.51 5.08 -16.21
N TYR A 285 -5.25 5.51 -16.08
CA TYR A 285 -4.07 4.72 -16.44
C TYR A 285 -4.06 3.37 -15.73
N THR A 286 -4.24 3.37 -14.40
CA THR A 286 -4.19 2.16 -13.57
C THR A 286 -5.33 1.21 -13.93
N LEU A 287 -6.58 1.71 -14.03
CA LEU A 287 -7.74 0.90 -14.43
C LEU A 287 -7.51 0.23 -15.79
N ASN A 288 -7.05 0.98 -16.80
CA ASN A 288 -6.76 0.42 -18.12
C ASN A 288 -5.62 -0.60 -18.08
N SER A 289 -4.61 -0.41 -17.25
CA SER A 289 -3.49 -1.35 -17.13
C SER A 289 -3.93 -2.66 -16.45
N LEU A 290 -4.79 -2.61 -15.46
CA LEU A 290 -5.25 -3.78 -14.71
C LEU A 290 -6.10 -4.75 -15.53
N ILE A 291 -6.79 -4.28 -16.56
CA ILE A 291 -7.67 -5.10 -17.42
C ILE A 291 -7.01 -5.56 -18.73
N ARG A 292 -5.73 -5.21 -18.97
CA ARG A 292 -4.91 -5.78 -20.07
C ARG A 292 -4.47 -7.19 -19.66
#